data_a716f48556958d6dd03b7c9a43111898
#
_entry.id   a716f48556958d6dd03b7c9a43111898
#
_cell.length_a   1.000
_cell.length_b   1.000
_cell.length_c   1.000
_cell.angle_alpha   90.00
_cell.angle_beta   90.00
_cell.angle_gamma   90.00
#
_symmetry.space_group_name_H-M   'P 1'
#
loop_
_entity.id
_entity.type
_entity.pdbx_description
1 polymer ?
#
loop_
_entity_poly.entity_id
_entity_poly.type
_entity_poly.pdbx_seq_one_letter_code
_entity_poly.pdbx_strand_id
1 'polypeptide(L)'
;MSVQLKYIILQNKHYRLLRNMRIIFSLLISIICSAVSFAQQQAVGLYMINGDTETAMTPIKYKNIKISGTFSKTARLVFADAKSQNRFTGTAKFKFVFGAVDAYHSMTHYMFAPMYSVNDFGIAQFEVKKDKRYLATVKIKPFGTSSTGVKESDRVKATTQELEKGVYIMEITAEPGEYCIIFNSMGTGGYSGTFDFGID
;
A
#
# COMPACT_ATOMS: atom_id res chain seq x y z
N MET A 1 23.75 -4.13 -71.94
CA MET A 1 22.69 -3.92 -70.95
C MET A 1 22.36 -2.44 -70.95
N SER A 2 21.12 -2.03 -71.28
CA SER A 2 20.77 -0.64 -71.48
C SER A 2 20.79 0.15 -70.17
N VAL A 3 21.08 1.44 -70.19
CA VAL A 3 21.13 2.34 -69.05
C VAL A 3 19.79 2.36 -68.31
N GLN A 4 18.68 2.23 -69.01
CA GLN A 4 17.36 2.16 -68.40
C GLN A 4 17.15 0.93 -67.48
N LEU A 5 17.70 -0.22 -67.85
CA LEU A 5 17.57 -1.43 -67.08
C LEU A 5 18.31 -1.33 -65.74
N LYS A 6 19.49 -0.68 -65.72
CA LYS A 6 20.26 -0.42 -64.49
C LYS A 6 19.49 0.52 -63.56
N TYR A 7 18.84 1.54 -64.08
CA TYR A 7 18.07 2.51 -63.29
C TYR A 7 16.87 1.87 -62.59
N ILE A 8 16.14 1.00 -63.29
CA ILE A 8 14.99 0.27 -62.71
C ILE A 8 15.43 -0.70 -61.62
N ILE A 9 16.58 -1.37 -61.78
CA ILE A 9 17.11 -2.30 -60.77
C ILE A 9 17.54 -1.52 -59.52
N LEU A 10 18.14 -0.35 -59.66
CA LEU A 10 18.57 0.51 -58.56
C LEU A 10 17.33 1.04 -57.76
N GLN A 11 16.31 1.51 -58.45
CA GLN A 11 15.07 1.97 -57.83
C GLN A 11 14.38 0.85 -57.05
N ASN A 12 14.27 -0.36 -57.62
CA ASN A 12 13.68 -1.50 -56.91
C ASN A 12 14.48 -1.91 -55.66
N LYS A 13 15.82 -1.84 -55.74
CA LYS A 13 16.68 -2.14 -54.61
C LYS A 13 16.50 -1.10 -53.48
N HIS A 14 16.39 0.17 -53.84
CA HIS A 14 16.19 1.27 -52.89
C HIS A 14 14.81 1.17 -52.22
N TYR A 15 13.77 0.85 -52.98
CA TYR A 15 12.42 0.66 -52.47
C TYR A 15 12.31 -0.53 -51.51
N ARG A 16 12.97 -1.64 -51.79
CA ARG A 16 13.06 -2.80 -50.89
C ARG A 16 13.78 -2.45 -49.59
N LEU A 17 14.87 -1.67 -49.68
CA LEU A 17 15.64 -1.22 -48.49
C LEU A 17 14.77 -0.36 -47.56
N LEU A 18 14.09 0.64 -48.12
CA LEU A 18 13.18 1.52 -47.37
C LEU A 18 12.01 0.78 -46.71
N ARG A 19 11.46 -0.20 -47.44
CA ARG A 19 10.36 -1.05 -46.88
C ARG A 19 10.85 -1.89 -45.71
N ASN A 20 12.02 -2.49 -45.81
CA ASN A 20 12.62 -3.29 -44.74
C ASN A 20 12.98 -2.44 -43.54
N MET A 21 13.50 -1.23 -43.72
CA MET A 21 13.77 -0.27 -42.65
C MET A 21 12.50 0.13 -41.90
N ARG A 22 11.36 0.37 -42.60
CA ARG A 22 10.08 0.69 -41.97
C ARG A 22 9.57 -0.47 -41.11
N ILE A 23 9.71 -1.71 -41.57
CA ILE A 23 9.29 -2.91 -40.80
C ILE A 23 10.15 -3.06 -39.56
N ILE A 24 11.49 -2.91 -39.67
CA ILE A 24 12.40 -2.98 -38.54
C ILE A 24 12.09 -1.88 -37.50
N PHE A 25 11.82 -0.66 -37.96
CA PHE A 25 11.51 0.46 -37.09
C PHE A 25 10.17 0.27 -36.34
N SER A 26 9.15 -0.26 -37.02
CA SER A 26 7.87 -0.56 -36.37
C SER A 26 7.96 -1.72 -35.37
N LEU A 27 8.79 -2.74 -35.65
CA LEU A 27 9.08 -3.83 -34.70
C LEU A 27 9.86 -3.32 -33.48
N LEU A 28 10.85 -2.44 -33.66
CA LEU A 28 11.58 -1.80 -32.56
C LEU A 28 10.67 -0.97 -31.65
N ILE A 29 9.78 -0.17 -32.22
CA ILE A 29 8.80 0.62 -31.47
C ILE A 29 7.86 -0.30 -30.68
N SER A 30 7.37 -1.41 -31.27
CA SER A 30 6.52 -2.38 -30.59
C SER A 30 7.22 -3.06 -29.41
N ILE A 31 8.51 -3.39 -29.55
CA ILE A 31 9.32 -3.99 -28.49
C ILE A 31 9.55 -2.97 -27.34
N ILE A 32 9.83 -1.71 -27.68
CA ILE A 32 10.02 -0.66 -26.68
C ILE A 32 8.71 -0.39 -25.93
N CYS A 33 7.57 -0.30 -26.62
CA CYS A 33 6.27 -0.10 -25.99
C CYS A 33 5.89 -1.29 -25.07
N SER A 34 6.17 -2.52 -25.47
CA SER A 34 5.90 -3.69 -24.61
C SER A 34 6.85 -3.74 -23.40
N ALA A 35 8.11 -3.39 -23.56
CA ALA A 35 9.07 -3.33 -22.44
C ALA A 35 8.68 -2.28 -21.39
N VAL A 36 8.19 -1.11 -21.81
CA VAL A 36 7.70 -0.06 -20.90
C VAL A 36 6.46 -0.50 -20.14
N SER A 37 5.56 -1.27 -20.77
CA SER A 37 4.36 -1.80 -20.11
C SER A 37 4.67 -2.87 -19.04
N PHE A 38 5.76 -3.62 -19.18
CA PHE A 38 6.21 -4.58 -18.15
C PHE A 38 6.94 -3.93 -16.97
N ALA A 39 7.44 -2.69 -17.13
CA ALA A 39 8.28 -2.04 -16.11
C ALA A 39 7.50 -1.34 -14.99
N GLN A 40 6.16 -1.36 -15.00
CA GLN A 40 5.34 -0.57 -14.07
C GLN A 40 4.30 -1.37 -13.28
N GLN A 41 4.48 -2.68 -13.09
CA GLN A 41 3.64 -3.36 -12.12
C GLN A 41 4.12 -2.97 -10.72
N GLN A 42 3.41 -2.05 -10.10
CA GLN A 42 3.70 -1.62 -8.73
C GLN A 42 3.65 -2.83 -7.79
N ALA A 43 4.65 -2.94 -6.91
CA ALA A 43 4.69 -4.02 -5.94
C ALA A 43 3.45 -3.99 -5.04
N VAL A 44 2.98 -5.16 -4.65
CA VAL A 44 1.86 -5.31 -3.72
C VAL A 44 2.22 -4.70 -2.36
N GLY A 45 1.32 -3.90 -1.78
CA GLY A 45 1.60 -3.24 -0.51
C GLY A 45 0.81 -1.98 -0.24
N LEU A 46 1.24 -1.26 0.79
CA LEU A 46 0.72 0.04 1.20
C LEU A 46 1.76 1.13 0.90
N TYR A 47 1.30 2.20 0.31
CA TYR A 47 2.14 3.36 -0.05
C TYR A 47 1.55 4.63 0.55
N MET A 48 2.42 5.46 1.07
CA MET A 48 2.12 6.84 1.47
C MET A 48 2.26 7.74 0.25
N ILE A 49 1.30 8.64 0.04
CA ILE A 49 1.31 9.63 -1.06
C ILE A 49 1.54 11.03 -0.49
N ASN A 50 2.65 11.64 -0.86
CA ASN A 50 2.98 13.03 -0.54
C ASN A 50 3.23 13.81 -1.84
N GLY A 51 2.26 14.64 -2.24
CA GLY A 51 2.27 15.27 -3.56
C GLY A 51 2.34 14.23 -4.67
N ASP A 52 3.37 14.28 -5.50
CA ASP A 52 3.59 13.34 -6.61
C ASP A 52 4.48 12.14 -6.20
N THR A 53 4.86 12.03 -4.93
CA THR A 53 5.76 10.97 -4.46
C THR A 53 5.00 9.87 -3.75
N GLU A 54 5.20 8.62 -4.20
CA GLU A 54 4.71 7.43 -3.53
C GLU A 54 5.87 6.73 -2.80
N THR A 55 5.71 6.50 -1.49
CA THR A 55 6.71 5.82 -0.65
C THR A 55 6.10 4.58 -0.04
N ALA A 56 6.74 3.41 -0.26
CA ALA A 56 6.29 2.16 0.33
C ALA A 56 6.39 2.23 1.87
N MET A 57 5.31 1.83 2.54
CA MET A 57 5.26 1.79 3.99
C MET A 57 5.68 0.42 4.51
N THR A 58 6.42 0.44 5.62
CA THR A 58 6.80 -0.76 6.35
C THR A 58 5.98 -0.85 7.65
N PRO A 59 5.45 -2.03 8.01
CA PRO A 59 4.72 -2.17 9.26
C PRO A 59 5.67 -2.02 10.45
N ILE A 60 5.19 -1.33 11.47
CA ILE A 60 5.88 -1.19 12.74
C ILE A 60 5.58 -2.38 13.68
N LYS A 61 6.53 -2.68 14.56
CA LYS A 61 6.37 -3.72 15.59
C LYS A 61 6.09 -3.09 16.95
N TYR A 62 5.14 -3.65 17.70
CA TYR A 62 4.98 -3.28 19.09
C TYR A 62 6.13 -3.85 19.95
N LYS A 63 6.52 -3.13 21.01
CA LYS A 63 7.58 -3.57 21.93
C LYS A 63 7.08 -4.56 22.97
N ASN A 64 5.87 -4.30 23.51
CA ASN A 64 5.24 -5.16 24.52
C ASN A 64 3.73 -4.95 24.57
N ILE A 65 3.06 -5.76 25.36
CA ILE A 65 1.63 -5.63 25.64
C ILE A 65 1.48 -5.21 27.13
N LYS A 66 0.77 -4.12 27.37
CA LYS A 66 0.44 -3.65 28.71
C LYS A 66 -1.02 -3.95 29.02
N ILE A 67 -1.25 -4.68 30.09
CA ILE A 67 -2.60 -4.96 30.62
C ILE A 67 -2.83 -4.06 31.83
N SER A 68 -3.94 -3.34 31.86
CA SER A 68 -4.29 -2.44 32.94
C SER A 68 -5.80 -2.48 33.23
N GLY A 69 -6.18 -2.18 34.46
CA GLY A 69 -7.55 -2.17 34.96
C GLY A 69 -7.77 -3.20 36.06
N THR A 70 -8.67 -2.90 36.99
CA THR A 70 -8.97 -3.74 38.16
C THR A 70 -10.12 -4.71 37.88
N PHE A 71 -11.28 -4.19 37.53
CA PHE A 71 -12.47 -4.97 37.20
C PHE A 71 -12.58 -5.26 35.71
N SER A 72 -12.27 -4.28 34.86
CA SER A 72 -12.23 -4.44 33.43
C SER A 72 -10.79 -4.23 32.98
N LYS A 73 -10.18 -5.26 32.41
CA LYS A 73 -8.78 -5.19 31.93
C LYS A 73 -8.76 -4.76 30.46
N THR A 74 -7.85 -3.84 30.15
CA THR A 74 -7.59 -3.42 28.77
C THR A 74 -6.16 -3.81 28.41
N ALA A 75 -6.01 -4.61 27.36
CA ALA A 75 -4.74 -4.87 26.75
C ALA A 75 -4.43 -3.76 25.72
N ARG A 76 -3.23 -3.22 25.81
CA ARG A 76 -2.70 -2.19 24.89
C ARG A 76 -1.40 -2.65 24.29
N LEU A 77 -1.28 -2.54 22.99
CA LEU A 77 0.01 -2.64 22.32
C LEU A 77 0.81 -1.37 22.59
N VAL A 78 2.06 -1.51 22.92
CA VAL A 78 2.98 -0.41 23.22
C VAL A 78 4.01 -0.31 22.13
N PHE A 79 4.03 0.81 21.42
CA PHE A 79 4.99 1.11 20.37
C PHE A 79 6.08 2.06 20.91
N ALA A 80 7.27 1.97 20.31
CA ALA A 80 8.32 2.92 20.54
C ALA A 80 7.96 4.28 19.98
N ASP A 81 8.65 5.30 20.46
CA ASP A 81 8.61 6.67 19.99
C ASP A 81 7.24 7.34 20.10
N ALA A 82 7.24 8.59 20.48
CA ALA A 82 6.00 9.37 20.63
C ALA A 82 5.39 9.78 19.28
N LYS A 83 6.21 9.81 18.22
CA LYS A 83 5.81 10.27 16.88
C LYS A 83 6.20 9.26 15.81
N SER A 84 5.37 9.15 14.79
CA SER A 84 5.70 8.45 13.55
C SER A 84 6.72 9.25 12.73
N GLN A 85 7.52 8.55 11.95
CA GLN A 85 8.39 9.16 10.93
C GLN A 85 7.59 9.55 9.66
N ASN A 86 6.44 8.93 9.44
CA ASN A 86 5.55 9.20 8.31
C ASN A 86 4.63 10.36 8.70
N ARG A 87 4.85 11.56 8.14
CA ARG A 87 4.12 12.78 8.52
C ARG A 87 3.32 13.33 7.35
N PHE A 88 2.12 13.86 7.67
CA PHE A 88 1.27 14.58 6.75
C PHE A 88 0.88 15.94 7.34
N THR A 89 0.66 16.91 6.46
CA THR A 89 0.04 18.18 6.82
C THR A 89 -1.37 18.17 6.24
N GLY A 90 -2.39 18.16 7.11
CA GLY A 90 -3.79 18.06 6.70
C GLY A 90 -4.24 16.64 6.35
N THR A 91 -4.68 16.40 5.12
CA THR A 91 -5.21 15.10 4.71
C THR A 91 -4.11 14.09 4.43
N ALA A 92 -4.13 12.95 5.12
CA ALA A 92 -3.25 11.83 4.84
C ALA A 92 -3.80 10.97 3.71
N LYS A 93 -2.96 10.63 2.73
CA LYS A 93 -3.36 9.90 1.53
C LYS A 93 -2.50 8.66 1.34
N PHE A 94 -3.18 7.54 1.09
CA PHE A 94 -2.55 6.22 0.97
C PHE A 94 -3.04 5.50 -0.27
N LYS A 95 -2.15 4.71 -0.86
CA LYS A 95 -2.46 3.81 -1.96
C LYS A 95 -2.27 2.37 -1.51
N PHE A 96 -3.29 1.56 -1.68
CA PHE A 96 -3.27 0.12 -1.46
C PHE A 96 -3.17 -0.59 -2.79
N VAL A 97 -2.23 -1.52 -2.90
CA VAL A 97 -2.06 -2.37 -4.08
C VAL A 97 -2.22 -3.82 -3.66
N PHE A 98 -3.32 -4.44 -4.07
CA PHE A 98 -3.63 -5.85 -3.85
C PHE A 98 -3.26 -6.65 -5.09
N GLY A 99 -2.69 -7.83 -4.89
CA GLY A 99 -2.28 -8.66 -6.01
C GLY A 99 -1.83 -10.05 -5.59
N ALA A 100 -1.36 -10.84 -6.55
CA ALA A 100 -0.79 -12.13 -6.26
C ALA A 100 0.46 -11.96 -5.39
N VAL A 101 0.49 -12.66 -4.26
CA VAL A 101 1.64 -12.72 -3.35
C VAL A 101 2.23 -14.12 -3.42
N ASP A 102 3.54 -14.18 -3.55
CA ASP A 102 4.27 -15.44 -3.46
C ASP A 102 4.14 -16.01 -2.04
N ALA A 103 3.88 -17.30 -1.91
CA ALA A 103 3.69 -18.00 -0.63
C ALA A 103 4.89 -17.88 0.32
N TYR A 104 6.06 -17.54 -0.20
CA TYR A 104 7.29 -17.32 0.57
C TYR A 104 7.50 -15.88 1.05
N HIS A 105 6.62 -14.95 0.67
CA HIS A 105 6.69 -13.57 1.16
C HIS A 105 6.21 -13.47 2.61
N SER A 106 6.68 -12.44 3.30
CA SER A 106 6.36 -12.20 4.71
C SER A 106 4.85 -12.06 4.94
N MET A 107 4.40 -12.31 6.18
CA MET A 107 3.02 -12.06 6.64
C MET A 107 2.50 -10.68 6.24
N THR A 108 3.38 -9.70 6.10
CA THR A 108 3.04 -8.34 5.66
C THR A 108 2.47 -8.31 4.24
N HIS A 109 3.04 -9.08 3.32
CA HIS A 109 2.55 -9.16 1.94
C HIS A 109 1.23 -9.93 1.85
N TYR A 110 1.01 -10.90 2.76
CA TYR A 110 -0.22 -11.67 2.80
C TYR A 110 -1.47 -10.82 3.01
N MET A 111 -1.37 -9.70 3.75
CA MET A 111 -2.48 -8.76 3.96
C MET A 111 -2.96 -8.07 2.68
N PHE A 112 -2.14 -8.07 1.64
CA PHE A 112 -2.45 -7.49 0.33
C PHE A 112 -2.74 -8.56 -0.72
N ALA A 113 -2.98 -9.81 -0.30
CA ALA A 113 -3.40 -10.89 -1.21
C ALA A 113 -4.76 -10.59 -1.85
N PRO A 114 -5.06 -11.16 -3.03
CA PRO A 114 -6.27 -10.82 -3.80
C PRO A 114 -7.60 -11.15 -3.11
N MET A 115 -7.56 -11.96 -2.04
CA MET A 115 -8.74 -12.30 -1.23
C MET A 115 -9.15 -11.20 -0.25
N TYR A 116 -8.30 -10.21 -0.03
CA TYR A 116 -8.54 -9.07 0.86
C TYR A 116 -8.82 -7.80 0.07
N SER A 117 -9.34 -6.80 0.77
CA SER A 117 -9.69 -5.50 0.22
C SER A 117 -9.32 -4.39 1.19
N VAL A 118 -9.43 -3.16 0.75
CA VAL A 118 -9.22 -1.98 1.60
C VAL A 118 -10.17 -1.96 2.83
N ASN A 119 -11.33 -2.62 2.75
CA ASN A 119 -12.29 -2.70 3.84
C ASN A 119 -11.83 -3.63 5.00
N ASP A 120 -10.83 -4.48 4.74
CA ASP A 120 -10.21 -5.30 5.77
C ASP A 120 -9.22 -4.52 6.64
N PHE A 121 -9.00 -3.25 6.32
CA PHE A 121 -8.16 -2.34 7.10
C PHE A 121 -8.99 -1.34 7.87
N GLY A 122 -8.56 -1.02 9.07
CA GLY A 122 -9.13 0.02 9.91
C GLY A 122 -8.09 1.08 10.25
N ILE A 123 -8.56 2.28 10.60
CA ILE A 123 -7.70 3.36 11.06
C ILE A 123 -8.02 3.60 12.53
N ALA A 124 -6.96 3.74 13.33
CA ALA A 124 -7.10 4.05 14.74
C ALA A 124 -6.14 5.13 15.18
N GLN A 125 -6.56 5.89 16.20
CA GLN A 125 -5.70 6.87 16.84
C GLN A 125 -4.91 6.23 17.98
N PHE A 126 -3.63 6.55 18.07
CA PHE A 126 -2.80 6.19 19.22
C PHE A 126 -3.05 7.13 20.41
N GLU A 127 -3.08 6.56 21.60
CA GLU A 127 -2.91 7.32 22.83
C GLU A 127 -1.41 7.57 23.04
N VAL A 128 -0.97 8.83 22.98
CA VAL A 128 0.44 9.20 23.20
C VAL A 128 0.65 9.54 24.66
N LYS A 129 1.59 8.86 25.31
CA LYS A 129 1.98 9.16 26.68
C LYS A 129 3.51 9.14 26.79
N LYS A 130 4.08 10.27 27.19
CA LYS A 130 5.54 10.46 27.29
C LYS A 130 6.21 10.17 25.93
N ASP A 131 7.08 9.18 25.89
CA ASP A 131 7.87 8.73 24.76
C ASP A 131 7.28 7.51 24.01
N LYS A 132 6.00 7.20 24.24
CA LYS A 132 5.36 5.96 23.71
C LYS A 132 3.97 6.22 23.16
N ARG A 133 3.60 5.37 22.21
CA ARG A 133 2.25 5.28 21.66
C ARG A 133 1.58 3.99 22.12
N TYR A 134 0.31 4.07 22.43
CA TYR A 134 -0.50 2.96 22.94
C TYR A 134 -1.71 2.75 22.04
N LEU A 135 -1.97 1.50 21.67
CA LEU A 135 -3.17 1.10 20.93
C LEU A 135 -3.96 0.11 21.77
N ALA A 136 -5.19 0.46 22.12
CA ALA A 136 -6.08 -0.43 22.87
C ALA A 136 -6.66 -1.49 21.91
N THR A 137 -6.44 -2.78 22.22
CA THR A 137 -6.79 -3.87 21.32
C THR A 137 -7.78 -4.88 21.89
N VAL A 138 -7.80 -5.05 23.21
CA VAL A 138 -8.70 -6.00 23.86
C VAL A 138 -9.25 -5.39 25.15
N LYS A 139 -10.56 -5.47 25.33
CA LYS A 139 -11.22 -5.16 26.60
C LYS A 139 -11.79 -6.44 27.18
N ILE A 140 -11.25 -6.89 28.30
CA ILE A 140 -11.68 -8.08 29.03
C ILE A 140 -12.60 -7.63 30.17
N LYS A 141 -13.84 -8.09 30.17
CA LYS A 141 -14.82 -7.85 31.26
C LYS A 141 -14.81 -9.02 32.23
N PRO A 142 -15.01 -8.80 33.52
CA PRO A 142 -15.03 -9.87 34.53
C PRO A 142 -16.15 -10.89 34.32
N PHE A 143 -17.30 -10.42 33.85
CA PHE A 143 -18.49 -11.26 33.58
C PHE A 143 -19.02 -10.88 32.20
N GLY A 144 -18.55 -11.56 31.14
CA GLY A 144 -19.06 -11.32 29.79
C GLY A 144 -18.03 -11.43 28.69
N THR A 145 -18.45 -11.13 27.47
CA THR A 145 -17.64 -11.23 26.28
C THR A 145 -16.53 -10.20 26.29
N SER A 146 -15.30 -10.65 26.05
CA SER A 146 -14.19 -9.75 25.68
C SER A 146 -14.41 -9.24 24.26
N SER A 147 -14.19 -7.94 24.04
CA SER A 147 -14.12 -7.39 22.70
C SER A 147 -12.67 -7.40 22.24
N THR A 148 -12.44 -7.90 21.04
CA THR A 148 -11.15 -7.87 20.37
C THR A 148 -11.16 -6.82 19.27
N GLY A 149 -10.01 -6.23 18.97
CA GLY A 149 -9.86 -5.20 17.96
C GLY A 149 -9.88 -3.78 18.54
N VAL A 150 -9.70 -2.80 17.67
CA VAL A 150 -9.75 -1.39 18.05
C VAL A 150 -11.16 -1.00 18.39
N LYS A 151 -11.33 -0.23 19.48
CA LYS A 151 -12.65 0.29 19.85
C LYS A 151 -13.22 1.13 18.73
N GLU A 152 -14.54 1.06 18.56
CA GLU A 152 -15.26 1.89 17.58
C GLU A 152 -15.04 3.39 17.81
N SER A 153 -14.95 3.82 19.07
CA SER A 153 -14.68 5.20 19.45
C SER A 153 -13.29 5.70 19.04
N ASP A 154 -12.35 4.79 18.88
CA ASP A 154 -10.96 5.10 18.55
C ASP A 154 -10.70 4.96 17.03
N ARG A 155 -11.74 4.59 16.26
CA ARG A 155 -11.68 4.46 14.80
C ARG A 155 -11.88 5.80 14.13
N VAL A 156 -11.03 6.06 13.16
CA VAL A 156 -11.10 7.25 12.31
C VAL A 156 -11.77 6.88 10.99
N LYS A 157 -12.66 7.75 10.52
CA LYS A 157 -13.31 7.58 9.24
C LYS A 157 -12.34 7.91 8.10
N ALA A 158 -12.41 7.12 7.05
CA ALA A 158 -11.68 7.35 5.82
C ALA A 158 -12.63 7.29 4.62
N THR A 159 -12.29 7.97 3.57
CA THR A 159 -12.89 7.80 2.25
C THR A 159 -11.99 6.89 1.42
N THR A 160 -12.60 5.97 0.66
CA THR A 160 -11.87 5.06 -0.21
C THR A 160 -12.40 5.15 -1.63
N GLN A 161 -11.50 5.08 -2.61
CA GLN A 161 -11.82 5.05 -4.02
C GLN A 161 -11.01 3.95 -4.70
N GLU A 162 -11.65 3.10 -5.49
CA GLU A 162 -10.97 2.16 -6.37
C GLU A 162 -10.55 2.89 -7.65
N LEU A 163 -9.26 2.85 -7.96
CA LEU A 163 -8.70 3.41 -9.20
C LEU A 163 -8.77 2.41 -10.35
N GLU A 164 -8.38 1.18 -10.04
CA GLU A 164 -8.43 0.03 -10.93
C GLU A 164 -8.52 -1.24 -10.07
N LYS A 165 -8.78 -2.38 -10.68
CA LYS A 165 -8.95 -3.65 -9.97
C LYS A 165 -7.79 -3.95 -9.03
N GLY A 166 -8.06 -3.94 -7.73
CA GLY A 166 -7.09 -4.22 -6.68
C GLY A 166 -6.22 -3.03 -6.29
N VAL A 167 -6.47 -1.83 -6.81
CA VAL A 167 -5.76 -0.60 -6.43
C VAL A 167 -6.74 0.42 -5.87
N TYR A 168 -6.51 0.82 -4.63
CA TYR A 168 -7.39 1.74 -3.91
C TYR A 168 -6.62 2.94 -3.37
N ILE A 169 -7.26 4.09 -3.40
CA ILE A 169 -6.81 5.28 -2.64
C ILE A 169 -7.68 5.40 -1.38
N MET A 170 -7.02 5.63 -0.26
CA MET A 170 -7.66 5.96 1.02
C MET A 170 -7.21 7.35 1.45
N GLU A 171 -8.18 8.22 1.76
CA GLU A 171 -7.94 9.55 2.28
C GLU A 171 -8.50 9.68 3.69
N ILE A 172 -7.70 10.24 4.59
CA ILE A 172 -8.00 10.40 6.00
C ILE A 172 -7.84 11.88 6.35
N THR A 173 -8.94 12.49 6.75
CA THR A 173 -8.93 13.84 7.35
C THR A 173 -9.25 13.69 8.82
N ALA A 174 -8.32 14.05 9.68
CA ALA A 174 -8.46 13.96 11.12
C ALA A 174 -7.69 15.09 11.83
N GLU A 175 -7.96 15.29 13.11
CA GLU A 175 -7.23 16.23 13.94
C GLU A 175 -5.75 15.88 14.04
N PRO A 176 -4.88 16.85 14.34
CA PRO A 176 -3.46 16.56 14.56
C PRO A 176 -3.26 15.45 15.61
N GLY A 177 -2.41 14.48 15.29
CA GLY A 177 -2.23 13.32 16.16
C GLY A 177 -1.42 12.20 15.53
N GLU A 178 -1.30 11.12 16.29
CA GLU A 178 -0.62 9.89 15.86
C GLU A 178 -1.65 8.79 15.55
N TYR A 179 -1.52 8.17 14.41
CA TYR A 179 -2.50 7.24 13.86
C TYR A 179 -1.85 5.97 13.34
N CYS A 180 -2.65 4.94 13.13
CA CYS A 180 -2.22 3.74 12.42
C CYS A 180 -3.31 3.17 11.52
N ILE A 181 -2.87 2.53 10.46
CA ILE A 181 -3.66 1.64 9.62
C ILE A 181 -3.41 0.22 10.11
N ILE A 182 -4.47 -0.55 10.36
CA ILE A 182 -4.42 -1.88 10.96
C ILE A 182 -5.21 -2.84 10.09
N PHE A 183 -4.66 -4.02 9.86
CA PHE A 183 -5.38 -5.11 9.21
C PHE A 183 -6.31 -5.81 10.22
N ASN A 184 -7.62 -5.78 9.96
CA ASN A 184 -8.66 -6.26 10.90
C ASN A 184 -8.96 -7.77 10.79
N SER A 185 -8.56 -8.42 9.70
CA SER A 185 -8.97 -9.80 9.40
C SER A 185 -8.32 -10.86 10.29
N MET A 186 -7.31 -10.51 11.07
CA MET A 186 -6.69 -11.45 12.00
C MET A 186 -7.41 -11.45 13.35
N GLY A 187 -8.48 -12.20 13.47
CA GLY A 187 -9.36 -12.30 14.65
C GLY A 187 -8.75 -12.78 15.96
N THR A 188 -7.47 -13.09 16.03
CA THR A 188 -6.81 -13.53 17.27
C THR A 188 -5.34 -13.12 17.30
N GLY A 189 -5.06 -11.93 17.82
CA GLY A 189 -3.79 -11.64 18.47
C GLY A 189 -2.55 -11.34 17.63
N GLY A 190 -2.63 -11.35 16.33
CA GLY A 190 -1.49 -11.06 15.46
C GLY A 190 -1.55 -9.70 14.78
N TYR A 191 -1.26 -8.62 15.50
CA TYR A 191 -1.14 -7.27 14.90
C TYR A 191 0.20 -7.07 14.16
N SER A 192 0.54 -8.02 13.30
CA SER A 192 1.78 -7.97 12.50
C SER A 192 1.74 -6.95 11.36
N GLY A 193 0.59 -6.30 11.15
CA GLY A 193 0.34 -5.36 10.08
C GLY A 193 -0.16 -4.00 10.56
N THR A 194 0.59 -3.33 11.42
CA THR A 194 0.31 -1.97 11.87
C THR A 194 1.23 -1.00 11.12
N PHE A 195 0.66 -0.08 10.35
CA PHE A 195 1.40 0.97 9.65
C PHE A 195 1.10 2.29 10.33
N ASP A 196 2.10 3.03 10.75
CA ASP A 196 1.92 4.25 11.51
C ASP A 196 2.13 5.52 10.67
N PHE A 197 1.41 6.57 11.04
CA PHE A 197 1.55 7.89 10.48
C PHE A 197 1.11 8.96 11.50
N GLY A 198 1.51 10.19 11.24
CA GLY A 198 1.07 11.34 12.02
C GLY A 198 0.51 12.44 11.14
N ILE A 199 -0.44 13.20 11.67
CA ILE A 199 -1.00 14.42 11.07
C ILE A 199 -0.57 15.58 11.96
N ASP A 200 0.03 16.61 11.35
CA ASP A 200 0.47 17.87 11.98
C ASP A 200 -0.59 18.96 11.89
#